data_32208d2fbed4636236bd8d870f85333e
#
_entry.id   32208d2fbed4636236bd8d870f85333e
#
_cell.length_a   1.000
_cell.length_b   1.000
_cell.length_c   1.000
_cell.angle_alpha   90.00
_cell.angle_beta   90.00
_cell.angle_gamma   90.00
#
_symmetry.space_group_name_H-M   'P 1'
#
loop_
_entity.id
_entity.type
_entity.pdbx_description
1 polymer ?
#
loop_
_entity_poly.entity_id
_entity_poly.type
_entity_poly.pdbx_seq_one_letter_code
_entity_poly.pdbx_strand_id
1 'polypeptide(L)'
;MTKNKMLLALLAVVFLAIPQSLCAQFNWKYTVEKGKIVTEVPKRAPGQTTALELRTPKMPVVRVGFVGLGMRGPGAVARWMHIPGIEVVALCDYEAKRAEACQKILRDNSIPAAAIYSGEEGYKELCKRKDIDLVYIATDWDHHFLVAKCAMENGKHAAIEVPSAINLREIWTLIDLSEKTRLHCVMLENCCYDFFELNSLNMAQKGVFG
;
A
#
# COMPACT_ATOMS: atom_id res chain seq x y z
N MET A 1 -33.63 -41.10 -16.76
CA MET A 1 -32.42 -40.41 -16.36
C MET A 1 -32.14 -40.77 -14.91
N THR A 2 -31.00 -41.39 -14.63
CA THR A 2 -30.66 -41.82 -13.27
C THR A 2 -30.31 -40.61 -12.39
N LYS A 3 -30.63 -40.67 -11.10
CA LYS A 3 -30.38 -39.61 -10.09
C LYS A 3 -28.95 -39.02 -10.15
N ASN A 4 -27.96 -39.85 -10.51
CA ASN A 4 -26.57 -39.46 -10.69
C ASN A 4 -26.31 -38.49 -11.88
N LYS A 5 -27.08 -38.66 -13.01
CA LYS A 5 -26.95 -37.76 -14.17
C LYS A 5 -27.57 -36.36 -13.86
N MET A 6 -28.61 -36.35 -13.04
CA MET A 6 -29.23 -35.08 -12.61
C MET A 6 -28.34 -34.31 -11.59
N LEU A 7 -27.65 -35.04 -10.70
CA LEU A 7 -26.69 -34.45 -9.76
C LEU A 7 -25.45 -33.88 -10.45
N LEU A 8 -24.92 -34.60 -11.47
CA LEU A 8 -23.81 -34.10 -12.28
C LEU A 8 -24.21 -32.87 -13.13
N ALA A 9 -25.43 -32.84 -13.64
CA ALA A 9 -25.93 -31.68 -14.39
C ALA A 9 -26.13 -30.46 -13.46
N LEU A 10 -26.60 -30.69 -12.23
CA LEU A 10 -26.71 -29.62 -11.22
C LEU A 10 -25.35 -29.07 -10.79
N LEU A 11 -24.35 -29.95 -10.59
CA LEU A 11 -22.98 -29.55 -10.27
C LEU A 11 -22.32 -28.80 -11.44
N ALA A 12 -22.56 -29.20 -12.68
CA ALA A 12 -22.05 -28.48 -13.85
C ALA A 12 -22.68 -27.09 -14.02
N VAL A 13 -23.96 -26.92 -13.68
CA VAL A 13 -24.65 -25.62 -13.72
C VAL A 13 -24.17 -24.69 -12.59
N VAL A 14 -23.85 -25.23 -11.42
CA VAL A 14 -23.29 -24.47 -10.30
C VAL A 14 -21.86 -24.01 -10.63
N PHE A 15 -21.05 -24.82 -11.35
CA PHE A 15 -19.72 -24.40 -11.80
C PHE A 15 -19.76 -23.38 -12.94
N LEU A 16 -20.82 -23.36 -13.76
CA LEU A 16 -21.02 -22.36 -14.82
C LEU A 16 -21.63 -21.03 -14.29
N ALA A 17 -22.14 -21.03 -13.08
CA ALA A 17 -22.75 -19.86 -12.42
C ALA A 17 -21.79 -19.12 -11.46
N ILE A 18 -20.47 -19.40 -11.51
CA ILE A 18 -19.51 -18.48 -10.92
C ILE A 18 -19.62 -17.19 -11.73
N PRO A 19 -20.09 -16.10 -11.14
CA PRO A 19 -20.33 -14.90 -11.91
C PRO A 19 -19.00 -14.44 -12.52
N GLN A 20 -18.94 -14.44 -13.86
CA GLN A 20 -17.82 -13.87 -14.62
C GLN A 20 -17.51 -12.43 -14.18
N SER A 21 -18.42 -11.78 -13.44
CA SER A 21 -18.24 -10.48 -12.82
C SER A 21 -17.12 -10.42 -11.79
N LEU A 22 -16.80 -11.52 -11.05
CA LEU A 22 -15.67 -11.50 -10.13
C LEU A 22 -14.33 -11.50 -10.87
N CYS A 23 -14.19 -12.25 -11.96
CA CYS A 23 -12.98 -12.21 -12.81
C CYS A 23 -12.86 -10.89 -13.59
N ALA A 24 -13.97 -10.27 -13.97
CA ALA A 24 -13.96 -9.00 -14.71
C ALA A 24 -13.42 -7.81 -13.89
N GLN A 25 -13.49 -7.87 -12.57
CA GLN A 25 -12.93 -6.83 -11.69
C GLN A 25 -11.39 -6.81 -11.68
N PHE A 26 -10.74 -7.93 -12.02
CA PHE A 26 -9.29 -8.07 -11.99
C PHE A 26 -8.63 -8.02 -13.38
N ASN A 27 -9.40 -8.08 -14.46
CA ASN A 27 -8.86 -8.13 -15.82
C ASN A 27 -8.61 -6.72 -16.37
N TRP A 28 -7.38 -6.24 -16.24
CA TRP A 28 -6.88 -5.14 -17.05
C TRP A 28 -6.62 -5.66 -18.46
N LYS A 29 -7.17 -5.01 -19.49
CA LYS A 29 -6.97 -5.42 -20.87
C LYS A 29 -5.50 -5.25 -21.28
N TYR A 30 -4.94 -6.27 -21.84
CA TYR A 30 -3.61 -6.22 -22.45
C TYR A 30 -3.60 -6.97 -23.79
N THR A 31 -2.68 -6.61 -24.65
CA THR A 31 -2.34 -7.33 -25.87
C THR A 31 -0.85 -7.69 -25.86
N VAL A 32 -0.47 -8.66 -26.68
CA VAL A 32 0.95 -8.97 -26.89
C VAL A 32 1.30 -8.59 -28.33
N GLU A 33 2.10 -7.56 -28.49
CA GLU A 33 2.52 -7.06 -29.79
C GLU A 33 4.05 -7.21 -29.94
N LYS A 34 4.49 -7.98 -30.93
CA LYS A 34 5.92 -8.25 -31.18
C LYS A 34 6.68 -8.71 -29.91
N GLY A 35 6.05 -9.57 -29.09
CA GLY A 35 6.63 -10.08 -27.85
C GLY A 35 6.62 -9.11 -26.66
N LYS A 36 6.00 -7.93 -26.79
CA LYS A 36 5.82 -6.96 -25.71
C LYS A 36 4.38 -6.95 -25.23
N ILE A 37 4.19 -6.89 -23.92
CA ILE A 37 2.87 -6.67 -23.34
C ILE A 37 2.51 -5.20 -23.52
N VAL A 38 1.39 -4.94 -24.19
CA VAL A 38 0.80 -3.62 -24.37
C VAL A 38 -0.48 -3.55 -23.55
N THR A 39 -0.60 -2.56 -22.69
CA THR A 39 -1.76 -2.36 -21.83
C THR A 39 -2.28 -0.94 -22.00
N GLU A 40 -3.57 -0.75 -21.73
CA GLU A 40 -4.18 0.57 -21.73
C GLU A 40 -3.62 1.40 -20.57
N VAL A 41 -3.07 2.55 -20.87
CA VAL A 41 -2.60 3.52 -19.87
C VAL A 41 -3.71 4.56 -19.68
N PRO A 42 -4.21 4.78 -18.45
CA PRO A 42 -5.21 5.79 -18.18
C PRO A 42 -4.74 7.18 -18.62
N LYS A 43 -5.64 7.93 -19.27
CA LYS A 43 -5.35 9.31 -19.66
C LYS A 43 -5.41 10.22 -18.45
N ARG A 44 -4.41 11.08 -18.31
CA ARG A 44 -4.41 12.13 -17.29
C ARG A 44 -5.52 13.14 -17.55
N ALA A 45 -6.11 13.65 -16.48
CA ALA A 45 -7.04 14.77 -16.57
C ALA A 45 -6.31 16.05 -17.04
N PRO A 46 -7.02 17.03 -17.64
CA PRO A 46 -6.42 18.31 -17.97
C PRO A 46 -5.76 18.95 -16.74
N GLY A 47 -4.50 19.37 -16.88
CA GLY A 47 -3.72 19.98 -15.80
C GLY A 47 -3.10 18.98 -14.79
N GLN A 48 -3.41 17.70 -14.88
CA GLN A 48 -2.77 16.67 -14.04
C GLN A 48 -1.34 16.42 -14.51
N THR A 49 -0.38 16.59 -13.61
CA THR A 49 1.05 16.39 -13.88
C THR A 49 1.55 15.08 -13.27
N THR A 50 2.58 14.50 -13.88
CA THR A 50 3.20 13.26 -13.38
C THR A 50 3.67 13.39 -11.93
N ALA A 51 3.64 12.28 -11.19
CA ALA A 51 4.25 12.16 -9.87
C ALA A 51 5.78 12.00 -9.92
N LEU A 52 6.37 11.78 -11.10
CA LEU A 52 7.83 11.83 -11.27
C LEU A 52 8.33 13.20 -10.85
N GLU A 53 9.40 13.22 -10.05
CA GLU A 53 9.97 14.46 -9.48
C GLU A 53 9.03 15.21 -8.50
N LEU A 54 7.96 14.57 -8.02
CA LEU A 54 7.13 15.15 -6.98
C LEU A 54 7.99 15.48 -5.76
N ARG A 55 7.88 16.71 -5.28
CA ARG A 55 8.58 17.21 -4.10
C ARG A 55 7.59 17.80 -3.13
N THR A 56 7.81 17.56 -1.86
CA THR A 56 7.07 18.18 -0.76
C THR A 56 7.98 19.18 -0.05
N PRO A 57 7.47 20.32 0.42
CA PRO A 57 8.24 21.23 1.26
C PRO A 57 8.83 20.49 2.47
N LYS A 58 10.03 20.89 2.89
CA LYS A 58 10.67 20.29 4.05
C LYS A 58 9.79 20.49 5.30
N MET A 59 9.46 19.41 5.96
CA MET A 59 8.77 19.41 7.25
C MET A 59 9.79 19.17 8.37
N PRO A 60 9.80 20.00 9.44
CA PRO A 60 10.69 19.78 10.57
C PRO A 60 10.35 18.49 11.33
N VAL A 61 9.08 18.13 11.36
CA VAL A 61 8.55 16.91 11.97
C VAL A 61 7.56 16.27 11.01
N VAL A 62 7.63 14.95 10.87
CA VAL A 62 6.67 14.12 10.14
C VAL A 62 5.94 13.24 11.15
N ARG A 63 4.65 13.45 11.29
CA ARG A 63 3.78 12.71 12.20
C ARG A 63 3.22 11.48 11.49
N VAL A 64 3.52 10.32 12.04
CA VAL A 64 3.26 9.04 11.37
C VAL A 64 2.19 8.25 12.10
N GLY A 65 1.20 7.78 11.34
CA GLY A 65 0.27 6.74 11.73
C GLY A 65 0.70 5.40 11.15
N PHE A 66 0.75 4.35 11.97
CA PHE A 66 1.08 3.00 11.53
C PHE A 66 -0.17 2.15 11.43
N VAL A 67 -0.38 1.49 10.29
CA VAL A 67 -1.50 0.59 10.02
C VAL A 67 -0.97 -0.78 9.61
N GLY A 68 -1.39 -1.82 10.34
CA GLY A 68 -0.87 -3.17 10.21
C GLY A 68 0.33 -3.40 11.14
N LEU A 69 0.05 -3.97 12.31
CA LEU A 69 1.00 -4.18 13.40
C LEU A 69 1.21 -5.68 13.68
N GLY A 70 1.12 -6.47 12.63
CA GLY A 70 1.39 -7.91 12.67
C GLY A 70 2.88 -8.22 12.66
N MET A 71 3.38 -8.85 11.59
CA MET A 71 4.76 -9.31 11.51
C MET A 71 5.78 -8.17 11.28
N ARG A 72 5.51 -7.27 10.34
CA ARG A 72 6.44 -6.17 9.95
C ARG A 72 6.28 -4.91 10.80
N GLY A 73 5.04 -4.58 11.16
CA GLY A 73 4.68 -3.32 11.83
C GLY A 73 5.44 -3.03 13.11
N PRO A 74 5.55 -3.96 14.08
CA PRO A 74 6.28 -3.72 15.32
C PRO A 74 7.74 -3.35 15.11
N GLY A 75 8.41 -4.06 14.17
CA GLY A 75 9.79 -3.75 13.79
C GLY A 75 9.94 -2.40 13.10
N ALA A 76 8.94 -1.96 12.34
CA ALA A 76 8.92 -0.63 11.74
C ALA A 76 8.75 0.46 12.81
N VAL A 77 7.78 0.32 13.73
CA VAL A 77 7.59 1.23 14.86
C VAL A 77 8.90 1.37 15.66
N ALA A 78 9.53 0.23 16.00
CA ALA A 78 10.78 0.21 16.76
C ALA A 78 11.94 0.92 16.05
N ARG A 79 11.99 0.91 14.74
CA ARG A 79 13.04 1.61 13.98
C ARG A 79 12.71 3.08 13.76
N TRP A 80 11.47 3.38 13.35
CA TRP A 80 11.10 4.72 12.93
C TRP A 80 11.03 5.71 14.09
N MET A 81 10.69 5.28 15.30
CA MET A 81 10.67 6.15 16.49
C MET A 81 12.03 6.76 16.84
N HIS A 82 13.13 6.22 16.28
CA HIS A 82 14.49 6.73 16.47
C HIS A 82 14.97 7.63 15.32
N ILE A 83 14.18 7.79 14.26
CA ILE A 83 14.54 8.67 13.13
C ILE A 83 14.29 10.12 13.56
N PRO A 84 15.31 10.99 13.51
CA PRO A 84 15.13 12.40 13.85
C PRO A 84 14.05 13.06 13.00
N GLY A 85 13.13 13.75 13.64
CA GLY A 85 12.01 14.41 12.98
C GLY A 85 10.81 13.50 12.68
N ILE A 86 10.79 12.26 13.17
CA ILE A 86 9.61 11.38 13.13
C ILE A 86 8.91 11.39 14.50
N GLU A 87 7.60 11.54 14.48
CA GLU A 87 6.73 11.34 15.64
C GLU A 87 5.71 10.24 15.35
N VAL A 88 5.63 9.23 16.21
CA VAL A 88 4.61 8.17 16.12
C VAL A 88 3.37 8.65 16.87
N VAL A 89 2.30 9.00 16.13
CA VAL A 89 1.10 9.63 16.71
C VAL A 89 -0.14 8.72 16.70
N ALA A 90 -0.11 7.64 15.91
CA ALA A 90 -1.23 6.69 15.85
C ALA A 90 -0.75 5.28 15.50
N LEU A 91 -1.42 4.29 16.09
CA LEU A 91 -1.21 2.86 15.91
C LEU A 91 -2.55 2.21 15.57
N CYS A 92 -2.62 1.42 14.50
CA CYS A 92 -3.82 0.74 14.07
C CYS A 92 -3.54 -0.69 13.63
N ASP A 93 -4.34 -1.62 14.14
CA ASP A 93 -4.40 -2.99 13.63
C ASP A 93 -5.82 -3.51 13.75
N TYR A 94 -6.19 -4.51 12.96
CA TYR A 94 -7.46 -5.18 13.12
C TYR A 94 -7.65 -5.73 14.56
N GLU A 95 -6.57 -6.31 15.12
CA GLU A 95 -6.52 -6.80 16.48
C GLU A 95 -5.97 -5.75 17.45
N ALA A 96 -6.79 -5.22 18.35
CA ALA A 96 -6.40 -4.20 19.34
C ALA A 96 -5.13 -4.57 20.13
N LYS A 97 -4.97 -5.85 20.48
CA LYS A 97 -3.81 -6.35 21.23
C LYS A 97 -2.47 -6.09 20.53
N ARG A 98 -2.44 -6.02 19.18
CA ARG A 98 -1.23 -5.73 18.41
C ARG A 98 -0.86 -4.25 18.49
N ALA A 99 -1.83 -3.37 18.44
CA ALA A 99 -1.62 -1.94 18.66
C ALA A 99 -1.16 -1.65 20.10
N GLU A 100 -1.73 -2.33 21.09
CA GLU A 100 -1.31 -2.25 22.49
C GLU A 100 0.12 -2.77 22.70
N ALA A 101 0.52 -3.84 22.02
CA ALA A 101 1.90 -4.32 22.05
C ALA A 101 2.88 -3.29 21.49
N CYS A 102 2.54 -2.62 20.39
CA CYS A 102 3.35 -1.53 19.85
C CYS A 102 3.37 -0.30 20.77
N GLN A 103 2.25 0.01 21.44
CA GLN A 103 2.21 1.04 22.47
C GLN A 103 3.16 0.74 23.63
N LYS A 104 3.32 -0.54 23.98
CA LYS A 104 4.33 -0.96 24.96
C LYS A 104 5.75 -0.68 24.46
N ILE A 105 6.04 -0.94 23.18
CA ILE A 105 7.36 -0.62 22.57
C ILE A 105 7.68 0.88 22.73
N LEU A 106 6.72 1.77 22.41
CA LEU A 106 6.90 3.22 22.57
C LEU A 106 7.19 3.58 24.02
N ARG A 107 6.40 3.08 24.95
CA ARG A 107 6.55 3.34 26.39
C ARG A 107 7.90 2.86 26.94
N ASP A 108 8.33 1.67 26.55
CA ASP A 108 9.59 1.09 27.02
C ASP A 108 10.81 1.89 26.50
N ASN A 109 10.63 2.70 25.46
CA ASN A 109 11.64 3.58 24.91
C ASN A 109 11.41 5.08 25.26
N SER A 110 10.53 5.36 26.21
CA SER A 110 10.22 6.72 26.64
C SER A 110 9.67 7.64 25.53
N ILE A 111 9.04 7.04 24.51
CA ILE A 111 8.34 7.76 23.44
C ILE A 111 6.90 8.05 23.88
N PRO A 112 6.36 9.24 23.58
CA PRO A 112 4.98 9.60 23.91
C PRO A 112 3.96 8.55 23.40
N ALA A 113 2.86 8.41 24.14
CA ALA A 113 1.80 7.50 23.76
C ALA A 113 1.13 7.93 22.47
N ALA A 114 0.93 6.99 21.56
CA ALA A 114 0.18 7.15 20.33
C ALA A 114 -1.30 6.81 20.54
N ALA A 115 -2.20 7.39 19.74
CA ALA A 115 -3.60 7.00 19.73
C ALA A 115 -3.75 5.58 19.14
N ILE A 116 -4.62 4.76 19.72
CA ILE A 116 -4.88 3.39 19.27
C ILE A 116 -6.20 3.33 18.51
N TYR A 117 -6.16 2.65 17.36
CA TYR A 117 -7.31 2.31 16.54
C TYR A 117 -7.32 0.80 16.30
N SER A 118 -8.52 0.21 16.19
CA SER A 118 -8.64 -1.21 15.93
C SER A 118 -9.93 -1.58 15.18
N GLY A 119 -10.00 -2.84 14.73
CA GLY A 119 -11.11 -3.35 13.95
C GLY A 119 -11.05 -2.99 12.48
N GLU A 120 -12.04 -3.48 11.72
CA GLU A 120 -12.09 -3.39 10.26
C GLU A 120 -12.02 -1.95 9.73
N GLU A 121 -12.65 -1.01 10.41
CA GLU A 121 -12.74 0.39 10.01
C GLU A 121 -11.72 1.31 10.71
N GLY A 122 -10.88 0.74 11.60
CA GLY A 122 -9.95 1.51 12.43
C GLY A 122 -9.00 2.39 11.62
N TYR A 123 -8.51 1.91 10.48
CA TYR A 123 -7.65 2.69 9.60
C TYR A 123 -8.35 3.93 9.01
N LYS A 124 -9.66 3.86 8.77
CA LYS A 124 -10.43 5.00 8.25
C LYS A 124 -10.50 6.12 9.27
N GLU A 125 -10.69 5.78 10.54
CA GLU A 125 -10.69 6.76 11.62
C GLU A 125 -9.28 7.37 11.82
N LEU A 126 -8.23 6.57 11.73
CA LEU A 126 -6.85 7.05 11.74
C LEU A 126 -6.62 8.04 10.58
N CYS A 127 -7.04 7.72 9.37
CA CYS A 127 -6.85 8.58 8.20
C CYS A 127 -7.59 9.92 8.29
N LYS A 128 -8.68 10.02 9.04
CA LYS A 128 -9.42 11.29 9.25
C LYS A 128 -8.67 12.29 10.13
N ARG A 129 -7.70 11.87 10.93
CA ARG A 129 -6.94 12.77 11.81
C ARG A 129 -6.19 13.81 11.00
N LYS A 130 -6.16 15.05 11.53
CA LYS A 130 -5.46 16.18 10.89
C LYS A 130 -4.00 16.32 11.35
N ASP A 131 -3.63 15.60 12.38
CA ASP A 131 -2.29 15.59 12.97
C ASP A 131 -1.45 14.40 12.52
N ILE A 132 -1.78 13.81 11.36
CA ILE A 132 -0.99 12.79 10.67
C ILE A 132 -0.57 13.34 9.32
N ASP A 133 0.70 13.22 8.99
CA ASP A 133 1.29 13.63 7.72
C ASP A 133 1.52 12.44 6.80
N LEU A 134 1.87 11.29 7.39
CA LEU A 134 2.24 10.06 6.68
C LEU A 134 1.58 8.85 7.33
N VAL A 135 1.05 7.95 6.50
CA VAL A 135 0.58 6.63 6.94
C VAL A 135 1.56 5.57 6.47
N TYR A 136 2.18 4.86 7.41
CA TYR A 136 2.95 3.65 7.16
C TYR A 136 2.01 2.45 7.14
N ILE A 137 2.11 1.61 6.08
CA ILE A 137 1.14 0.56 5.80
C ILE A 137 1.87 -0.78 5.68
N ALA A 138 1.56 -1.72 6.58
CA ALA A 138 2.08 -3.08 6.61
C ALA A 138 0.97 -4.10 6.96
N THR A 139 -0.19 -3.93 6.36
CA THR A 139 -1.33 -4.84 6.45
C THR A 139 -1.08 -6.12 5.66
N ASP A 140 -2.10 -6.91 5.40
CA ASP A 140 -2.08 -7.92 4.35
C ASP A 140 -2.19 -7.26 2.96
N TRP A 141 -1.92 -8.02 1.92
CA TRP A 141 -1.86 -7.53 0.54
C TRP A 141 -3.19 -6.97 0.02
N ASP A 142 -4.32 -7.53 0.46
CA ASP A 142 -5.65 -7.09 0.03
C ASP A 142 -5.99 -5.70 0.60
N HIS A 143 -5.40 -5.33 1.74
CA HIS A 143 -5.65 -4.05 2.41
C HIS A 143 -4.62 -2.96 2.11
N HIS A 144 -3.44 -3.27 1.56
CA HIS A 144 -2.42 -2.27 1.21
C HIS A 144 -3.00 -1.12 0.38
N PHE A 145 -3.65 -1.45 -0.73
CA PHE A 145 -4.28 -0.48 -1.60
C PHE A 145 -5.39 0.32 -0.90
N LEU A 146 -6.26 -0.36 -0.14
CA LEU A 146 -7.41 0.27 0.52
C LEU A 146 -6.97 1.33 1.52
N VAL A 147 -5.97 1.01 2.35
CA VAL A 147 -5.42 1.93 3.34
C VAL A 147 -4.69 3.08 2.68
N ALA A 148 -3.86 2.82 1.66
CA ALA A 148 -3.13 3.86 0.94
C ALA A 148 -4.07 4.84 0.23
N LYS A 149 -5.10 4.32 -0.44
CA LYS A 149 -6.16 5.12 -1.06
C LYS A 149 -6.84 6.01 -0.02
N CYS A 150 -7.27 5.42 1.10
CA CYS A 150 -7.90 6.16 2.19
C CYS A 150 -7.00 7.26 2.76
N ALA A 151 -5.71 6.97 2.97
CA ALA A 151 -4.73 7.94 3.45
C ALA A 151 -4.61 9.13 2.50
N MET A 152 -4.39 8.88 1.20
CA MET A 152 -4.23 9.95 0.22
C MET A 152 -5.51 10.77 -0.01
N GLU A 153 -6.68 10.13 -0.01
CA GLU A 153 -7.97 10.82 -0.09
C GLU A 153 -8.23 11.75 1.12
N ASN A 154 -7.58 11.46 2.26
CA ASN A 154 -7.61 12.28 3.46
C ASN A 154 -6.38 13.20 3.62
N GLY A 155 -5.61 13.43 2.56
CA GLY A 155 -4.50 14.37 2.54
C GLY A 155 -3.23 13.88 3.23
N LYS A 156 -3.00 12.56 3.32
CA LYS A 156 -1.81 11.95 3.92
C LYS A 156 -0.92 11.36 2.83
N HIS A 157 0.39 11.44 3.03
CA HIS A 157 1.33 10.62 2.28
C HIS A 157 1.15 9.14 2.66
N ALA A 158 1.47 8.25 1.73
CA ALA A 158 1.42 6.80 1.96
C ALA A 158 2.79 6.16 1.76
N ALA A 159 3.23 5.37 2.72
CA ALA A 159 4.41 4.53 2.64
C ALA A 159 3.97 3.07 2.85
N ILE A 160 4.07 2.25 1.81
CA ILE A 160 3.40 0.96 1.72
C ILE A 160 4.44 -0.15 1.63
N GLU A 161 4.36 -1.16 2.48
CA GLU A 161 5.13 -2.39 2.35
C GLU A 161 4.76 -3.13 1.05
N VAL A 162 5.65 -3.99 0.59
CA VAL A 162 5.50 -4.77 -0.65
C VAL A 162 4.44 -5.87 -0.51
N PRO A 163 3.60 -6.03 -1.54
CA PRO A 163 3.38 -5.21 -2.73
C PRO A 163 2.45 -4.04 -2.45
N SER A 164 2.64 -2.92 -3.12
CA SER A 164 1.75 -1.76 -2.92
C SER A 164 0.33 -1.99 -3.40
N ALA A 165 0.12 -2.91 -4.33
CA ALA A 165 -1.17 -3.31 -4.88
C ALA A 165 -1.05 -4.69 -5.55
N ILE A 166 -2.18 -5.37 -5.75
CA ILE A 166 -2.22 -6.75 -6.29
C ILE A 166 -2.75 -6.83 -7.73
N ASN A 167 -3.17 -5.72 -8.31
CA ASN A 167 -3.62 -5.66 -9.70
C ASN A 167 -3.36 -4.29 -10.34
N LEU A 168 -3.37 -4.26 -11.68
CA LEU A 168 -3.06 -3.04 -12.45
C LEU A 168 -4.04 -1.89 -12.21
N ARG A 169 -5.30 -2.18 -11.92
CA ARG A 169 -6.31 -1.13 -11.61
C ARG A 169 -5.94 -0.39 -10.34
N GLU A 170 -5.56 -1.12 -9.30
CA GLU A 170 -5.11 -0.53 -8.04
C GLU A 170 -3.84 0.29 -8.22
N ILE A 171 -2.84 -0.25 -8.95
CA ILE A 171 -1.61 0.47 -9.26
C ILE A 171 -1.92 1.80 -9.96
N TRP A 172 -2.73 1.78 -11.02
CA TRP A 172 -3.11 3.00 -11.72
C TRP A 172 -3.91 3.96 -10.86
N THR A 173 -4.76 3.45 -9.95
CA THR A 173 -5.49 4.29 -9.00
C THR A 173 -4.55 5.00 -8.02
N LEU A 174 -3.54 4.31 -7.49
CA LEU A 174 -2.53 4.92 -6.61
C LEU A 174 -1.72 5.99 -7.34
N ILE A 175 -1.32 5.73 -8.58
CA ILE A 175 -0.61 6.72 -9.42
C ILE A 175 -1.50 7.95 -9.66
N ASP A 176 -2.74 7.75 -10.09
CA ASP A 176 -3.69 8.82 -10.35
C ASP A 176 -3.97 9.67 -9.10
N LEU A 177 -4.15 9.03 -7.94
CA LEU A 177 -4.31 9.72 -6.66
C LEU A 177 -3.06 10.54 -6.31
N SER A 178 -1.87 9.96 -6.42
CA SER A 178 -0.61 10.67 -6.14
C SER A 178 -0.46 11.89 -7.04
N GLU A 179 -0.77 11.75 -8.34
CA GLU A 179 -0.72 12.85 -9.31
C GLU A 179 -1.75 13.95 -9.01
N LYS A 180 -2.99 13.58 -8.64
CA LYS A 180 -4.08 14.53 -8.34
C LYS A 180 -3.92 15.26 -7.01
N THR A 181 -3.52 14.52 -5.99
CA THR A 181 -3.40 15.06 -4.62
C THR A 181 -2.05 15.70 -4.35
N ARG A 182 -1.05 15.44 -5.20
CA ARG A 182 0.35 15.83 -5.01
C ARG A 182 0.95 15.27 -3.72
N LEU A 183 0.49 14.08 -3.31
CA LEU A 183 0.98 13.35 -2.14
C LEU A 183 1.90 12.21 -2.60
N HIS A 184 2.95 11.96 -1.84
CA HIS A 184 3.82 10.82 -2.08
C HIS A 184 3.08 9.51 -1.78
N CYS A 185 3.19 8.56 -2.71
CA CYS A 185 2.79 7.18 -2.56
C CYS A 185 4.04 6.33 -2.85
N VAL A 186 4.68 5.83 -1.81
CA VAL A 186 5.98 5.16 -1.89
C VAL A 186 5.84 3.70 -1.50
N MET A 187 6.25 2.81 -2.39
CA MET A 187 6.45 1.40 -2.04
C MET A 187 7.80 1.24 -1.33
N LEU A 188 7.76 0.66 -0.15
CA LEU A 188 8.94 0.43 0.69
C LEU A 188 9.58 -0.90 0.31
N GLU A 189 10.41 -0.89 -0.74
CA GLU A 189 11.11 -2.07 -1.21
C GLU A 189 12.35 -2.34 -0.35
N ASN A 190 12.54 -3.60 0.00
CA ASN A 190 13.75 -4.03 0.70
C ASN A 190 14.95 -3.97 -0.26
N CYS A 191 16.11 -3.75 0.29
CA CYS A 191 17.40 -3.83 -0.41
C CYS A 191 17.61 -2.80 -1.52
N CYS A 192 16.62 -2.07 -2.02
CA CYS A 192 16.75 -1.09 -3.09
C CYS A 192 17.85 -0.04 -2.85
N TYR A 193 18.18 0.22 -1.60
CA TYR A 193 19.19 1.18 -1.17
C TYR A 193 20.44 0.54 -0.58
N ASP A 194 20.55 -0.80 -0.65
CA ASP A 194 21.72 -1.52 -0.18
C ASP A 194 22.90 -1.33 -1.16
N PHE A 195 24.11 -1.55 -0.67
CA PHE A 195 25.32 -1.31 -1.42
C PHE A 195 25.36 -2.08 -2.76
N PHE A 196 24.98 -3.35 -2.76
CA PHE A 196 25.02 -4.19 -3.96
C PHE A 196 24.06 -3.71 -5.03
N GLU A 197 22.84 -3.35 -4.66
CA GLU A 197 21.80 -2.88 -5.56
C GLU A 197 22.17 -1.52 -6.16
N LEU A 198 22.60 -0.58 -5.33
CA LEU A 198 23.05 0.73 -5.79
C LEU A 198 24.30 0.63 -6.67
N ASN A 199 25.24 -0.25 -6.33
CA ASN A 199 26.44 -0.46 -7.15
C ASN A 199 26.08 -1.14 -8.48
N SER A 200 25.20 -2.13 -8.48
CA SER A 200 24.71 -2.78 -9.70
C SER A 200 23.99 -1.79 -10.61
N LEU A 201 23.16 -0.91 -10.07
CA LEU A 201 22.51 0.15 -10.83
C LEU A 201 23.55 1.11 -11.44
N ASN A 202 24.55 1.54 -10.67
CA ASN A 202 25.63 2.40 -11.17
C ASN A 202 26.43 1.71 -12.28
N MET A 203 26.72 0.43 -12.16
CA MET A 203 27.40 -0.35 -13.20
C MET A 203 26.54 -0.47 -14.47
N ALA A 204 25.23 -0.73 -14.32
CA ALA A 204 24.30 -0.77 -15.44
C ALA A 204 24.24 0.58 -16.18
N GLN A 205 24.15 1.68 -15.44
CA GLN A 205 24.16 3.04 -16.02
C GLN A 205 25.47 3.37 -16.76
N LYS A 206 26.58 2.74 -16.39
CA LYS A 206 27.88 2.87 -17.05
C LYS A 206 28.10 1.86 -18.19
N GLY A 207 27.10 1.06 -18.51
CA GLY A 207 27.17 0.07 -19.58
C GLY A 207 28.07 -1.14 -19.28
N VAL A 208 28.36 -1.43 -18.01
CA VAL A 208 29.24 -2.56 -17.64
C VAL A 208 28.61 -3.91 -17.96
N PHE A 209 27.30 -3.99 -17.99
CA PHE A 209 26.57 -5.24 -18.30
C PHE A 209 26.15 -5.37 -19.76
N GLY A 210 26.50 -4.43 -20.62
CA GLY A 210 26.15 -4.41 -22.05
C GLY A 210 24.94 -3.56 -22.38
#